data_ba65e0dedc4f9dde65e75b098fd03b07
#
_entry.id   ba65e0dedc4f9dde65e75b098fd03b07
#
_cell.length_a   1.000
_cell.length_b   1.000
_cell.length_c   1.000
_cell.angle_alpha   90.00
_cell.angle_beta   90.00
_cell.angle_gamma   90.00
#
_symmetry.space_group_name_H-M   'P 1'
#
loop_
_entity.id
_entity.type
_entity.pdbx_description
1 polymer ?
#
loop_
_entity_poly.entity_id
_entity_poly.type
_entity_poly.pdbx_seq_one_letter_code
_entity_poly.pdbx_strand_id
1 'polypeptide(L)'
;MKDEVDRYLEFYGKDNINGFFFDEIASDTLKQVNYMKEIFDYVKGKSKSNLVIANPGAPITDAISPYADIFVTSEVSANVYVNKFEKPKSDFEKNKVNAKHIWHIVHSANPKEYARIIRLSRERNAGWLMITDDVMPNPYDREPSKFVEMVNMINK
;
A
#
# COMPACT_ATOMS: atom_id res chain seq x y z
N MET A 1 -1.76 17.39 -7.45
CA MET A 1 -2.53 16.49 -6.56
C MET A 1 -3.77 17.12 -5.91
N LYS A 2 -3.73 18.28 -5.22
CA LYS A 2 -4.96 18.87 -4.62
C LYS A 2 -6.06 19.13 -5.65
N ASP A 3 -5.71 19.69 -6.80
CA ASP A 3 -6.65 19.94 -7.90
C ASP A 3 -7.21 18.64 -8.48
N GLU A 4 -6.43 17.55 -8.46
CA GLU A 4 -6.90 16.22 -8.90
C GLU A 4 -7.91 15.65 -7.89
N VAL A 5 -7.65 15.78 -6.60
CA VAL A 5 -8.62 15.39 -5.55
C VAL A 5 -9.94 16.12 -5.79
N ASP A 6 -9.91 17.44 -6.05
CA ASP A 6 -11.12 18.21 -6.31
C ASP A 6 -11.84 17.77 -7.58
N ARG A 7 -11.11 17.51 -8.67
CA ARG A 7 -11.68 17.00 -9.93
C ARG A 7 -12.36 15.64 -9.75
N TYR A 8 -11.74 14.71 -9.00
CA TYR A 8 -12.36 13.43 -8.72
C TYR A 8 -13.66 13.58 -7.91
N LEU A 9 -13.64 14.42 -6.86
CA LEU A 9 -14.83 14.70 -6.05
C LEU A 9 -15.94 15.41 -6.84
N GLU A 10 -15.59 16.30 -7.76
CA GLU A 10 -16.53 16.98 -8.64
C GLU A 10 -17.12 16.01 -9.68
N PHE A 11 -16.27 15.21 -10.32
CA PHE A 11 -16.68 14.34 -11.43
C PHE A 11 -17.49 13.12 -10.96
N TYR A 12 -17.07 12.46 -9.89
CA TYR A 12 -17.71 11.24 -9.40
C TYR A 12 -18.73 11.48 -8.27
N GLY A 13 -18.71 12.65 -7.65
CA GLY A 13 -19.52 12.98 -6.48
C GLY A 13 -18.88 12.55 -5.15
N LYS A 14 -19.03 13.37 -4.14
CA LYS A 14 -18.40 13.18 -2.82
C LYS A 14 -18.84 11.89 -2.11
N ASP A 15 -20.06 11.46 -2.36
CA ASP A 15 -20.66 10.27 -1.72
C ASP A 15 -20.18 8.95 -2.37
N ASN A 16 -19.56 9.04 -3.54
CA ASN A 16 -19.08 7.89 -4.29
C ASN A 16 -17.56 7.66 -4.12
N ILE A 17 -16.85 8.57 -3.45
CA ILE A 17 -15.41 8.47 -3.22
C ILE A 17 -15.17 8.31 -1.72
N ASN A 18 -14.54 7.18 -1.33
CA ASN A 18 -14.21 6.88 0.06
C ASN A 18 -12.73 7.10 0.41
N GLY A 19 -11.93 7.59 -0.54
CA GLY A 19 -10.52 7.87 -0.33
C GLY A 19 -9.71 7.98 -1.62
N PHE A 20 -8.41 8.16 -1.45
CA PHE A 20 -7.46 8.36 -2.54
C PHE A 20 -6.20 7.54 -2.33
N PHE A 21 -5.72 6.96 -3.42
CA PHE A 21 -4.43 6.29 -3.50
C PHE A 21 -3.44 7.25 -4.18
N PHE A 22 -2.39 7.60 -3.45
CA PHE A 22 -1.32 8.47 -3.93
C PHE A 22 -0.10 7.63 -4.25
N ASP A 23 0.22 7.54 -5.51
CA ASP A 23 1.36 6.78 -6.01
C ASP A 23 2.66 7.59 -6.02
N GLU A 24 3.79 6.93 -6.10
CA GLU A 24 5.13 7.52 -6.19
C GLU A 24 5.45 8.50 -5.04
N ILE A 25 4.97 8.22 -3.83
CA ILE A 25 5.22 9.04 -2.66
C ILE A 25 6.59 8.73 -2.08
N ALA A 26 7.50 9.70 -2.13
CA ALA A 26 8.78 9.57 -1.43
C ALA A 26 8.65 9.93 0.06
N SER A 27 9.42 9.26 0.93
CA SER A 27 9.26 9.33 2.39
C SER A 27 10.54 9.73 3.16
N ASP A 28 11.65 10.03 2.47
CA ASP A 28 12.98 10.08 3.07
C ASP A 28 13.41 11.48 3.55
N THR A 29 12.79 12.54 3.03
CA THR A 29 13.17 13.92 3.34
C THR A 29 12.07 14.69 4.05
N LEU A 30 12.44 15.68 4.86
CA LEU A 30 11.50 16.58 5.53
C LEU A 30 10.54 17.26 4.54
N LYS A 31 11.03 17.62 3.34
CA LYS A 31 10.22 18.21 2.27
C LYS A 31 9.11 17.26 1.83
N GLN A 32 9.43 15.99 1.66
CA GLN A 32 8.48 14.94 1.26
C GLN A 32 7.46 14.65 2.36
N VAL A 33 7.91 14.58 3.62
CA VAL A 33 7.03 14.44 4.79
C VAL A 33 6.05 15.62 4.87
N ASN A 34 6.51 16.86 4.73
CA ASN A 34 5.65 18.05 4.74
C ASN A 34 4.65 18.05 3.57
N TYR A 35 5.09 17.63 2.39
CA TYR A 35 4.21 17.49 1.24
C TYR A 35 3.09 16.46 1.48
N MET A 36 3.44 15.28 2.03
CA MET A 36 2.44 14.26 2.35
C MET A 36 1.46 14.74 3.45
N LYS A 37 1.98 15.47 4.45
CA LYS A 37 1.15 16.13 5.46
C LYS A 37 0.12 17.07 4.84
N GLU A 38 0.55 17.91 3.89
CA GLU A 38 -0.38 18.83 3.20
C GLU A 38 -1.46 18.09 2.41
N ILE A 39 -1.12 16.97 1.76
CA ILE A 39 -2.08 16.14 1.03
C ILE A 39 -3.05 15.49 2.01
N PHE A 40 -2.53 14.89 3.08
CA PHE A 40 -3.33 14.26 4.12
C PHE A 40 -4.35 15.24 4.73
N ASP A 41 -3.87 16.40 5.20
CA ASP A 41 -4.72 17.43 5.79
C ASP A 41 -5.78 17.92 4.80
N TYR A 42 -5.43 18.02 3.51
CA TYR A 42 -6.36 18.45 2.47
C TYR A 42 -7.49 17.44 2.24
N VAL A 43 -7.15 16.16 2.11
CA VAL A 43 -8.14 15.08 1.92
C VAL A 43 -9.04 14.94 3.15
N LYS A 44 -8.44 14.94 4.35
CA LYS A 44 -9.19 14.86 5.60
C LYS A 44 -10.07 16.12 5.85
N GLY A 45 -9.68 17.25 5.29
CA GLY A 45 -10.49 18.48 5.27
C GLY A 45 -11.73 18.36 4.38
N LYS A 46 -11.73 17.54 3.32
CA LYS A 46 -12.92 17.27 2.48
C LYS A 46 -13.91 16.34 3.20
N SER A 47 -13.40 15.27 3.79
CA SER A 47 -14.14 14.37 4.69
C SER A 47 -13.15 13.61 5.58
N LYS A 48 -13.43 13.58 6.87
CA LYS A 48 -12.62 12.84 7.85
C LYS A 48 -12.63 11.31 7.60
N SER A 49 -13.68 10.80 6.97
CA SER A 49 -13.83 9.39 6.63
C SER A 49 -13.04 8.96 5.39
N ASN A 50 -12.62 9.90 4.54
CA ASN A 50 -11.85 9.56 3.35
C ASN A 50 -10.51 8.92 3.73
N LEU A 51 -10.24 7.75 3.16
CA LEU A 51 -8.95 7.09 3.32
C LEU A 51 -7.88 7.80 2.50
N VAL A 52 -6.70 7.88 3.09
CA VAL A 52 -5.47 8.33 2.42
C VAL A 52 -4.52 7.14 2.39
N ILE A 53 -4.25 6.64 1.19
CA ILE A 53 -3.30 5.56 0.95
C ILE A 53 -2.10 6.14 0.24
N ALA A 54 -0.91 5.97 0.79
CA ALA A 54 0.34 6.43 0.19
C ALA A 54 1.18 5.23 -0.28
N ASN A 55 1.65 5.30 -1.52
CA ASN A 55 2.54 4.28 -2.09
C ASN A 55 3.97 4.79 -2.27
N PRO A 56 4.87 4.63 -1.28
CA PRO A 56 6.30 4.76 -1.47
C PRO A 56 6.94 3.51 -2.10
N GLY A 57 6.27 2.37 -2.13
CA GLY A 57 6.82 1.10 -2.61
C GLY A 57 7.97 0.52 -1.79
N ALA A 58 8.36 1.20 -0.71
CA ALA A 58 9.55 0.95 0.12
C ALA A 58 9.29 1.27 1.59
N PRO A 59 10.12 0.78 2.53
CA PRO A 59 9.99 1.08 3.96
C PRO A 59 9.97 2.57 4.27
N ILE A 60 9.09 2.97 5.18
CA ILE A 60 8.86 4.38 5.57
C ILE A 60 9.64 4.77 6.84
N THR A 61 9.78 6.07 7.05
CA THR A 61 10.27 6.65 8.30
C THR A 61 9.13 6.90 9.30
N ASP A 62 9.44 7.00 10.60
CA ASP A 62 8.42 7.36 11.60
C ASP A 62 7.86 8.77 11.38
N ALA A 63 8.64 9.66 10.76
CA ALA A 63 8.23 11.03 10.49
C ALA A 63 7.02 11.14 9.54
N ILE A 64 6.87 10.23 8.56
CA ILE A 64 5.75 10.24 7.61
C ILE A 64 4.54 9.45 8.12
N SER A 65 4.74 8.54 9.08
CA SER A 65 3.69 7.61 9.53
C SER A 65 2.36 8.24 9.97
N PRO A 66 2.28 9.52 10.44
CA PRO A 66 1.00 10.14 10.78
C PRO A 66 0.18 10.60 9.56
N TYR A 67 0.75 10.61 8.35
CA TYR A 67 0.18 11.31 7.20
C TYR A 67 -0.35 10.39 6.10
N ALA A 68 -0.69 9.14 6.43
CA ALA A 68 -1.60 8.30 5.67
C ALA A 68 -2.30 7.29 6.58
N ASP A 69 -3.45 6.80 6.15
CA ASP A 69 -4.17 5.73 6.86
C ASP A 69 -3.54 4.36 6.54
N ILE A 70 -3.01 4.20 5.32
CA ILE A 70 -2.34 2.98 4.86
C ILE A 70 -1.11 3.37 4.04
N PHE A 71 -0.01 2.64 4.21
CA PHE A 71 1.21 2.77 3.44
C PHE A 71 1.52 1.48 2.70
N VAL A 72 1.82 1.58 1.39
CA VAL A 72 2.43 0.48 0.64
C VAL A 72 3.93 0.49 0.93
N THR A 73 4.35 -0.26 1.93
CA THR A 73 5.75 -0.28 2.38
C THR A 73 6.64 -1.29 1.66
N SER A 74 6.06 -2.04 0.73
CA SER A 74 6.78 -2.94 -0.17
C SER A 74 5.97 -3.16 -1.44
N GLU A 75 6.56 -2.85 -2.59
CA GLU A 75 6.03 -3.16 -3.91
C GLU A 75 7.15 -3.75 -4.74
N VAL A 76 7.21 -5.09 -4.83
CA VAL A 76 8.35 -5.81 -5.41
C VAL A 76 7.94 -7.12 -6.07
N SER A 77 8.82 -7.67 -6.91
CA SER A 77 8.61 -9.01 -7.44
C SER A 77 8.68 -10.09 -6.36
N ALA A 78 7.98 -11.21 -6.58
CA ALA A 78 7.98 -12.35 -5.66
C ALA A 78 9.39 -12.84 -5.30
N ASN A 79 10.32 -12.83 -6.26
CA ASN A 79 11.71 -13.20 -6.00
C ASN A 79 12.39 -12.25 -4.99
N VAL A 80 12.20 -10.95 -5.14
CA VAL A 80 12.70 -9.95 -4.18
C VAL A 80 11.99 -10.09 -2.85
N TYR A 81 10.67 -10.21 -2.87
CA TYR A 81 9.87 -10.37 -1.66
C TYR A 81 10.30 -11.58 -0.84
N VAL A 82 10.56 -12.70 -1.46
CA VAL A 82 10.91 -13.95 -0.78
C VAL A 82 12.37 -13.98 -0.30
N ASN A 83 13.29 -13.49 -1.12
CA ASN A 83 14.73 -13.75 -0.93
C ASN A 83 15.55 -12.50 -0.54
N LYS A 84 15.05 -11.28 -0.81
CA LYS A 84 15.79 -10.01 -0.66
C LYS A 84 14.94 -8.91 -0.04
N PHE A 85 13.96 -9.27 0.79
CA PHE A 85 13.03 -8.30 1.39
C PHE A 85 13.77 -7.22 2.19
N GLU A 86 13.47 -5.97 1.88
CA GLU A 86 13.98 -4.83 2.63
C GLU A 86 13.26 -4.75 3.99
N LYS A 87 14.04 -4.69 5.06
CA LYS A 87 13.48 -4.67 6.42
C LYS A 87 12.85 -3.33 6.76
N PRO A 88 11.80 -3.31 7.60
CA PRO A 88 11.22 -2.08 8.13
C PRO A 88 12.26 -1.13 8.73
N LYS A 89 12.17 0.16 8.39
CA LYS A 89 13.05 1.21 8.92
C LYS A 89 12.47 1.86 10.17
N SER A 90 11.15 2.08 10.18
CA SER A 90 10.44 2.78 11.27
C SER A 90 10.04 1.84 12.41
N ASP A 91 9.89 2.40 13.60
CA ASP A 91 9.28 1.70 14.72
C ASP A 91 7.77 1.52 14.50
N PHE A 92 7.15 2.41 13.72
CA PHE A 92 5.78 2.27 13.26
C PHE A 92 5.55 0.96 12.51
N GLU A 93 6.38 0.62 11.50
CA GLU A 93 6.25 -0.62 10.73
C GLU A 93 6.53 -1.87 11.56
N LYS A 94 7.46 -1.79 12.53
CA LYS A 94 7.84 -2.93 13.39
C LYS A 94 6.76 -3.27 14.42
N ASN A 95 5.93 -2.29 14.79
CA ASN A 95 4.90 -2.48 15.82
C ASN A 95 3.70 -3.23 15.23
N LYS A 96 3.41 -4.43 15.77
CA LYS A 96 2.34 -5.31 15.29
C LYS A 96 0.94 -4.71 15.37
N VAL A 97 0.69 -3.73 16.26
CA VAL A 97 -0.62 -3.05 16.33
C VAL A 97 -0.91 -2.21 15.09
N ASN A 98 0.13 -1.85 14.32
CA ASN A 98 0.06 -1.05 13.11
C ASN A 98 -0.09 -1.89 11.83
N ALA A 99 -0.21 -3.22 11.91
CA ALA A 99 -0.37 -4.09 10.74
C ALA A 99 -1.48 -3.61 9.79
N LYS A 100 -2.59 -3.14 10.33
CA LYS A 100 -3.74 -2.60 9.57
C LYS A 100 -3.41 -1.36 8.72
N HIS A 101 -2.26 -0.74 8.93
CA HIS A 101 -1.76 0.42 8.19
C HIS A 101 -0.66 0.05 7.18
N ILE A 102 -0.27 -1.22 7.10
CA ILE A 102 0.82 -1.71 6.26
C ILE A 102 0.26 -2.58 5.14
N TRP A 103 0.60 -2.21 3.91
CA TRP A 103 0.23 -2.94 2.71
C TRP A 103 1.47 -3.38 1.94
N HIS A 104 1.52 -4.66 1.57
CA HIS A 104 2.53 -5.19 0.67
C HIS A 104 1.90 -5.58 -0.68
N ILE A 105 2.56 -5.22 -1.76
CA ILE A 105 2.22 -5.58 -3.14
C ILE A 105 3.34 -6.47 -3.69
N VAL A 106 2.96 -7.63 -4.22
CA VAL A 106 3.91 -8.62 -4.73
C VAL A 106 3.49 -9.04 -6.14
N HIS A 107 4.26 -8.63 -7.14
CA HIS A 107 4.04 -8.98 -8.53
C HIS A 107 4.94 -10.14 -9.00
N SER A 108 4.72 -10.63 -10.23
CA SER A 108 5.49 -11.74 -10.84
C SER A 108 5.53 -13.00 -9.97
N ALA A 109 4.45 -13.27 -9.24
CA ALA A 109 4.37 -14.38 -8.30
C ALA A 109 3.86 -15.66 -8.98
N ASN A 110 4.62 -16.75 -8.89
CA ASN A 110 4.07 -18.03 -9.30
C ASN A 110 2.95 -18.46 -8.33
N PRO A 111 1.78 -18.92 -8.80
CA PRO A 111 0.70 -19.38 -7.92
C PRO A 111 1.11 -20.42 -6.87
N LYS A 112 2.12 -21.22 -7.15
CA LYS A 112 2.70 -22.18 -6.18
C LYS A 112 3.36 -21.51 -4.96
N GLU A 113 3.71 -20.22 -5.08
CA GLU A 113 4.36 -19.44 -4.02
C GLU A 113 3.35 -18.64 -3.18
N TYR A 114 2.08 -18.55 -3.57
CA TYR A 114 1.07 -17.73 -2.89
C TYR A 114 1.00 -18.05 -1.38
N ALA A 115 0.92 -19.31 -0.99
CA ALA A 115 0.90 -19.69 0.42
C ALA A 115 2.13 -19.21 1.20
N ARG A 116 3.32 -19.28 0.58
CA ARG A 116 4.57 -18.79 1.16
C ARG A 116 4.56 -17.26 1.31
N ILE A 117 4.11 -16.53 0.29
CA ILE A 117 4.02 -15.08 0.29
C ILE A 117 3.04 -14.61 1.35
N ILE A 118 1.86 -15.23 1.46
CA ILE A 118 0.85 -14.93 2.47
C ILE A 118 1.41 -15.13 3.88
N ARG A 119 2.11 -16.24 4.15
CA ARG A 119 2.76 -16.45 5.44
C ARG A 119 3.80 -15.38 5.74
N LEU A 120 4.67 -15.07 4.77
CA LEU A 120 5.69 -14.04 4.92
C LEU A 120 5.11 -12.65 5.15
N SER A 121 3.99 -12.29 4.53
CA SER A 121 3.35 -10.99 4.76
C SER A 121 2.91 -10.81 6.20
N ARG A 122 2.32 -11.85 6.80
CA ARG A 122 1.93 -11.85 8.23
C ARG A 122 3.14 -11.73 9.16
N GLU A 123 4.21 -12.48 8.88
CA GLU A 123 5.48 -12.39 9.63
C GLU A 123 6.10 -10.99 9.54
N ARG A 124 5.91 -10.29 8.40
CA ARG A 124 6.41 -8.95 8.08
C ARG A 124 5.46 -7.81 8.46
N ASN A 125 4.48 -8.11 9.28
CA ASN A 125 3.52 -7.13 9.80
C ASN A 125 2.62 -6.46 8.75
N ALA A 126 2.39 -7.05 7.58
CA ALA A 126 1.44 -6.54 6.60
C ALA A 126 0.02 -7.00 6.93
N GLY A 127 -0.89 -6.04 7.16
CA GLY A 127 -2.32 -6.30 7.30
C GLY A 127 -3.06 -6.32 5.97
N TRP A 128 -2.45 -5.74 4.92
CA TRP A 128 -2.97 -5.76 3.56
C TRP A 128 -1.95 -6.42 2.63
N LEU A 129 -2.43 -7.23 1.73
CA LEU A 129 -1.59 -7.95 0.77
C LEU A 129 -2.29 -8.02 -0.59
N MET A 130 -1.59 -7.58 -1.63
CA MET A 130 -1.91 -7.85 -3.03
C MET A 130 -0.85 -8.77 -3.62
N ILE A 131 -1.29 -9.83 -4.28
CA ILE A 131 -0.39 -10.73 -5.03
C ILE A 131 -0.91 -10.84 -6.45
N THR A 132 -0.03 -10.71 -7.43
CA THR A 132 -0.34 -10.98 -8.83
C THR A 132 0.77 -11.81 -9.49
N ASP A 133 0.36 -12.70 -10.38
CA ASP A 133 1.28 -13.46 -11.24
C ASP A 133 1.65 -12.68 -12.50
N ASP A 134 1.07 -11.49 -12.68
CA ASP A 134 1.40 -10.65 -13.80
C ASP A 134 2.77 -9.96 -13.63
N VAL A 135 3.34 -9.52 -14.75
CA VAL A 135 4.74 -9.09 -14.84
C VAL A 135 4.86 -7.66 -15.36
N MET A 136 6.00 -7.02 -15.07
CA MET A 136 6.32 -5.71 -15.65
C MET A 136 6.19 -5.72 -17.20
N PRO A 137 5.83 -4.58 -17.84
CA PRO A 137 5.83 -3.22 -17.28
C PRO A 137 4.54 -2.83 -16.53
N ASN A 138 3.43 -3.54 -16.68
CA ASN A 138 2.18 -3.25 -15.95
C ASN A 138 1.61 -4.55 -15.35
N PRO A 139 1.96 -4.89 -14.10
CA PRO A 139 1.52 -6.13 -13.47
C PRO A 139 0.11 -6.05 -12.87
N TYR A 140 -0.68 -5.03 -13.21
CA TYR A 140 -1.98 -4.73 -12.58
C TYR A 140 -3.13 -4.62 -13.58
N ASP A 141 -2.96 -5.06 -14.82
CA ASP A 141 -3.95 -4.89 -15.90
C ASP A 141 -4.91 -6.07 -16.04
N ARG A 142 -4.73 -7.11 -15.23
CA ARG A 142 -5.65 -8.25 -15.16
C ARG A 142 -5.78 -8.83 -13.74
N GLU A 143 -6.83 -9.59 -13.52
CA GLU A 143 -7.01 -10.34 -12.30
C GLU A 143 -5.93 -11.43 -12.16
N PRO A 144 -5.37 -11.64 -10.96
CA PRO A 144 -4.41 -12.70 -10.71
C PRO A 144 -4.96 -14.09 -11.08
N SER A 145 -4.18 -14.92 -11.75
CA SER A 145 -4.55 -16.31 -11.95
C SER A 145 -4.69 -17.00 -10.59
N LYS A 146 -5.68 -17.89 -10.45
CA LYS A 146 -5.96 -18.55 -9.17
C LYS A 146 -6.43 -17.60 -8.04
N PHE A 147 -7.08 -16.48 -8.38
CA PHE A 147 -7.57 -15.49 -7.42
C PHE A 147 -8.42 -16.12 -6.31
N VAL A 148 -9.40 -16.96 -6.69
CA VAL A 148 -10.28 -17.64 -5.70
C VAL A 148 -9.49 -18.55 -4.77
N GLU A 149 -8.52 -19.29 -5.30
CA GLU A 149 -7.65 -20.16 -4.48
C GLU A 149 -6.81 -19.31 -3.49
N MET A 150 -6.28 -18.17 -3.95
CA MET A 150 -5.52 -17.23 -3.13
C MET A 150 -6.37 -16.67 -1.98
N VAL A 151 -7.58 -16.20 -2.27
CA VAL A 151 -8.51 -15.67 -1.24
C VAL A 151 -8.84 -16.74 -0.19
N ASN A 152 -9.05 -17.98 -0.62
CA ASN A 152 -9.29 -19.10 0.30
C ASN A 152 -8.08 -19.44 1.19
N MET A 153 -6.84 -19.15 0.73
CA MET A 153 -5.64 -19.31 1.55
C MET A 153 -5.50 -18.21 2.61
N ILE A 154 -5.95 -16.99 2.32
CA ILE A 154 -5.89 -15.85 3.25
C ILE A 154 -6.85 -16.05 4.43
N ASN A 155 -8.00 -16.66 4.18
CA ASN A 155 -9.05 -16.87 5.18
C ASN A 155 -8.84 -18.10 6.08
N LYS A 156 -7.75 -18.84 5.90
CA LYS A 156 -7.31 -19.94 6.76
C LYS A 156 -6.26 -19.46 7.79
#